data_ecb945d3f41593f8aeafd5ce7ddd7ef2
#
_entry.id   ecb945d3f41593f8aeafd5ce7ddd7ef2
#
_cell.length_a   1.000
_cell.length_b   1.000
_cell.length_c   1.000
_cell.angle_alpha   90.00
_cell.angle_beta   90.00
_cell.angle_gamma   90.00
#
_symmetry.space_group_name_H-M   'P 1'
#
loop_
_entity.id
_entity.type
_entity.pdbx_description
1 polymer ?
#
loop_
_entity_poly.entity_id
_entity_poly.type
_entity_poly.pdbx_seq_one_letter_code
_entity_poly.pdbx_strand_id
1 'polypeptide(L)'
;MAVEKPIGFEQQQEKAIEQLVEIQGNDFADGLAPKVEMQQDGGAIVGDLDQSIQTGFDMNIAEVLDDDTLNEISSDLRQAHEDDKSSRKDWEDSYKKGLDLLGFKYEETSQPFQGASAVTHPMLAEAITQFQAQAYRELLPANGPVSTQIVGKVDRAKEEQAQRVKEFMNYQIMHVMEEYDPDMDSLLFYLPLSGSAFKKIYYDAGLGRAVSKFVPSDDLYVPYHTTDLETAERITHVIRRTENDIRKLQVSGFYRDVDLKTYEDETALQEKENKLAGMTKVQKGEEFQLLEMHV
;
A
#
# COMPACT_ATOMS: atom_id res chain seq x y z
N MET A 1 6.28 -11.39 57.17
CA MET A 1 5.95 -11.57 55.75
C MET A 1 6.24 -10.26 55.02
N ALA A 2 7.35 -10.19 54.31
CA ALA A 2 7.69 -9.03 53.51
C ALA A 2 6.94 -9.12 52.17
N VAL A 3 6.11 -8.15 51.89
CA VAL A 3 5.40 -8.03 50.61
C VAL A 3 6.41 -7.44 49.63
N GLU A 4 6.85 -8.26 48.66
CA GLU A 4 7.67 -7.76 47.54
C GLU A 4 6.84 -6.75 46.72
N LYS A 5 7.42 -5.54 46.52
CA LYS A 5 6.85 -4.54 45.65
C LYS A 5 6.93 -5.04 44.21
N PRO A 6 5.87 -4.91 43.39
CA PRO A 6 5.95 -5.26 41.98
C PRO A 6 6.98 -4.37 41.27
N ILE A 7 7.87 -5.01 40.53
CA ILE A 7 8.85 -4.36 39.68
C ILE A 7 8.08 -3.56 38.61
N GLY A 8 8.36 -2.28 38.51
CA GLY A 8 7.66 -1.40 37.55
C GLY A 8 7.83 -1.88 36.10
N PHE A 9 6.83 -1.60 35.29
CA PHE A 9 6.74 -2.01 33.88
C PHE A 9 7.98 -1.60 33.06
N GLU A 10 8.57 -0.46 33.38
CA GLU A 10 9.82 0.04 32.75
C GLU A 10 11.03 -0.87 32.99
N GLN A 11 11.19 -1.39 34.21
CA GLN A 11 12.27 -2.32 34.52
C GLN A 11 12.10 -3.72 33.91
N GLN A 12 10.86 -4.10 33.56
CA GLN A 12 10.61 -5.34 32.83
C GLN A 12 10.93 -5.17 31.34
N GLN A 13 10.66 -4.00 30.76
CA GLN A 13 11.05 -3.70 29.39
C GLN A 13 12.57 -3.59 29.21
N GLU A 14 13.28 -2.93 30.14
CA GLU A 14 14.75 -2.88 30.09
C GLU A 14 15.38 -4.28 30.16
N LYS A 15 14.91 -5.13 31.07
CA LYS A 15 15.40 -6.53 31.15
C LYS A 15 15.06 -7.37 29.94
N ALA A 16 13.90 -7.15 29.30
CA ALA A 16 13.53 -7.86 28.09
C ALA A 16 14.37 -7.41 26.89
N ILE A 17 14.72 -6.12 26.82
CA ILE A 17 15.60 -5.57 25.79
C ILE A 17 17.04 -6.06 25.99
N GLU A 18 17.56 -6.08 27.24
CA GLU A 18 18.88 -6.66 27.53
C GLU A 18 18.96 -8.15 27.17
N GLN A 19 17.92 -8.94 27.45
CA GLN A 19 17.87 -10.36 27.07
C GLN A 19 17.78 -10.57 25.56
N LEU A 20 17.06 -9.72 24.82
CA LEU A 20 16.99 -9.78 23.36
C LEU A 20 18.34 -9.42 22.70
N VAL A 21 19.06 -8.46 23.26
CA VAL A 21 20.40 -8.09 22.79
C VAL A 21 21.42 -9.20 23.10
N GLU A 22 21.32 -9.90 24.23
CA GLU A 22 22.19 -11.03 24.55
C GLU A 22 21.94 -12.28 23.67
N ILE A 23 20.68 -12.51 23.25
CA ILE A 23 20.34 -13.65 22.38
C ILE A 23 20.80 -13.42 20.93
N GLN A 24 20.80 -12.18 20.45
CA GLN A 24 21.30 -11.85 19.09
C GLN A 24 22.83 -11.78 19.01
N GLY A 25 23.54 -11.72 20.12
CA GLY A 25 25.01 -11.56 20.15
C GLY A 25 25.81 -12.85 19.95
N ASN A 26 25.23 -14.05 19.97
CA ASN A 26 25.99 -15.29 20.08
C ASN A 26 25.93 -16.26 18.87
N ASP A 27 25.19 -15.98 17.80
CA ASP A 27 25.03 -16.99 16.71
C ASP A 27 25.35 -16.50 15.28
N PHE A 28 25.96 -15.34 15.10
CA PHE A 28 26.48 -14.97 13.79
C PHE A 28 28.02 -15.03 13.78
N ALA A 29 28.51 -15.96 12.97
CA ALA A 29 29.93 -16.17 12.71
C ALA A 29 30.65 -14.87 12.36
N ASP A 30 31.83 -14.68 12.96
CA ASP A 30 32.86 -13.69 12.70
C ASP A 30 32.75 -12.96 11.35
N GLY A 31 32.43 -11.67 11.40
CA GLY A 31 32.96 -10.71 10.46
C GLY A 31 32.00 -9.77 9.72
N LEU A 32 30.66 -9.88 9.83
CA LEU A 32 29.78 -9.06 8.97
C LEU A 32 28.44 -8.61 9.61
N ALA A 33 28.30 -8.59 10.90
CA ALA A 33 27.11 -7.99 11.52
C ALA A 33 27.38 -6.51 11.84
N PRO A 34 26.64 -5.53 11.26
CA PRO A 34 26.77 -4.14 11.61
C PRO A 34 26.38 -3.94 13.08
N LYS A 35 27.26 -3.35 13.89
CA LYS A 35 26.93 -2.95 15.26
C LYS A 35 25.90 -1.81 15.20
N VAL A 36 24.68 -2.07 15.62
CA VAL A 36 23.63 -1.04 15.73
C VAL A 36 23.60 -0.52 17.16
N GLU A 37 23.98 0.73 17.36
CA GLU A 37 23.86 1.44 18.65
C GLU A 37 22.67 2.40 18.60
N MET A 38 21.65 2.15 19.42
CA MET A 38 20.50 3.03 19.56
C MET A 38 20.83 4.26 20.39
N GLN A 39 20.56 5.45 19.87
CA GLN A 39 20.73 6.71 20.61
C GLN A 39 19.47 7.07 21.40
N GLN A 40 19.62 7.88 22.45
CA GLN A 40 18.52 8.32 23.32
C GLN A 40 17.46 9.20 22.62
N ASP A 41 17.78 9.74 21.45
CA ASP A 41 16.90 10.54 20.59
C ASP A 41 16.11 9.71 19.57
N GLY A 42 16.25 8.37 19.59
CA GLY A 42 15.58 7.45 18.66
C GLY A 42 16.37 7.20 17.37
N GLY A 43 17.58 7.76 17.23
CA GLY A 43 18.49 7.47 16.14
C GLY A 43 19.22 6.14 16.35
N ALA A 44 19.60 5.44 15.28
CA ALA A 44 20.44 4.25 15.31
C ALA A 44 21.76 4.51 14.58
N ILE A 45 22.89 4.19 15.21
CA ILE A 45 24.20 4.19 14.56
C ILE A 45 24.49 2.77 14.10
N VAL A 46 24.67 2.58 12.80
CA VAL A 46 25.11 1.30 12.23
C VAL A 46 26.64 1.32 12.14
N GLY A 47 27.32 0.62 13.04
CA GLY A 47 28.78 0.52 13.04
C GLY A 47 29.22 -0.52 11.99
N ASP A 48 29.99 -0.05 11.06
CA ASP A 48 30.78 -0.59 9.96
C ASP A 48 30.50 0.05 8.58
N LEU A 49 29.50 0.90 8.49
CA LEU A 49 29.50 1.97 7.49
C LEU A 49 30.43 3.06 8.05
N ASP A 50 31.44 3.43 7.29
CA ASP A 50 32.47 4.42 7.58
C ASP A 50 32.03 5.41 8.68
N GLN A 51 32.74 5.53 9.79
CA GLN A 51 32.36 6.22 11.05
C GLN A 51 31.88 7.68 10.91
N SER A 52 31.65 8.13 9.68
CA SER A 52 31.18 9.48 9.33
C SER A 52 29.68 9.58 9.02
N ILE A 53 28.93 8.46 8.94
CA ILE A 53 27.54 8.47 8.52
C ILE A 53 26.62 8.37 9.74
N GLN A 54 26.23 9.50 10.30
CA GLN A 54 25.11 9.58 11.24
C GLN A 54 23.79 9.56 10.45
N THR A 55 23.13 8.41 10.37
CA THR A 55 21.81 8.31 9.75
C THR A 55 20.74 8.73 10.73
N GLY A 56 20.12 9.90 10.51
CA GLY A 56 18.88 10.28 11.19
C GLY A 56 17.71 9.43 10.68
N PHE A 57 16.66 9.27 11.49
CA PHE A 57 15.46 8.48 11.13
C PHE A 57 14.82 8.90 9.79
N ASP A 58 14.85 10.19 9.47
CA ASP A 58 14.28 10.76 8.23
C ASP A 58 15.31 10.97 7.11
N MET A 59 16.52 10.42 7.24
CA MET A 59 17.58 10.63 6.27
C MET A 59 17.42 9.72 5.06
N ASN A 60 17.61 10.29 3.86
CA ASN A 60 17.65 9.51 2.63
C ASN A 60 18.97 8.73 2.52
N ILE A 61 18.94 7.45 2.84
CA ILE A 61 20.11 6.57 2.83
C ILE A 61 20.74 6.49 1.42
N ALA A 62 19.96 6.64 0.36
CA ALA A 62 20.46 6.61 -1.02
C ALA A 62 21.40 7.77 -1.37
N GLU A 63 21.45 8.84 -0.59
CA GLU A 63 22.40 9.94 -0.77
C GLU A 63 23.79 9.62 -0.22
N VAL A 64 23.86 8.62 0.65
CA VAL A 64 25.06 8.25 1.41
C VAL A 64 25.72 7.01 0.86
N LEU A 65 24.93 6.09 0.28
CA LEU A 65 25.42 4.85 -0.31
C LEU A 65 26.10 5.11 -1.68
N ASP A 66 27.11 4.34 -1.97
CA ASP A 66 27.76 4.33 -3.29
C ASP A 66 26.85 3.75 -4.38
N ASP A 67 27.11 4.11 -5.62
CA ASP A 67 26.27 3.70 -6.75
C ASP A 67 26.29 2.18 -6.98
N ASP A 68 27.38 1.48 -6.65
CA ASP A 68 27.48 0.04 -6.80
C ASP A 68 26.57 -0.69 -5.81
N THR A 69 26.59 -0.29 -4.53
CA THR A 69 25.69 -0.82 -3.50
C THR A 69 24.22 -0.52 -3.82
N LEU A 70 23.91 0.70 -4.29
CA LEU A 70 22.54 1.06 -4.71
C LEU A 70 22.05 0.20 -5.88
N ASN A 71 22.92 -0.10 -6.85
CA ASN A 71 22.58 -0.96 -7.97
C ASN A 71 22.34 -2.41 -7.53
N GLU A 72 23.13 -2.93 -6.59
CA GLU A 72 22.93 -4.26 -6.01
C GLU A 72 21.59 -4.35 -5.31
N ILE A 73 21.32 -3.45 -4.36
CA ILE A 73 20.05 -3.39 -3.64
C ILE A 73 18.86 -3.26 -4.62
N SER A 74 18.95 -2.38 -5.61
CA SER A 74 17.87 -2.19 -6.57
C SER A 74 17.64 -3.41 -7.46
N SER A 75 18.71 -4.18 -7.77
CA SER A 75 18.61 -5.42 -8.51
C SER A 75 17.89 -6.51 -7.71
N ASP A 76 18.25 -6.65 -6.43
CA ASP A 76 17.64 -7.62 -5.52
C ASP A 76 16.17 -7.32 -5.27
N LEU A 77 15.85 -6.06 -5.01
CA LEU A 77 14.46 -5.62 -4.83
C LEU A 77 13.61 -5.84 -6.10
N ARG A 78 14.18 -5.57 -7.27
CA ARG A 78 13.49 -5.82 -8.53
C ARG A 78 13.28 -7.31 -8.79
N GLN A 79 14.26 -8.15 -8.48
CA GLN A 79 14.12 -9.60 -8.57
C GLN A 79 13.03 -10.11 -7.64
N ALA A 80 13.02 -9.65 -6.39
CA ALA A 80 11.98 -9.98 -5.42
C ALA A 80 10.57 -9.59 -5.90
N HIS A 81 10.43 -8.41 -6.54
CA HIS A 81 9.17 -8.01 -7.16
C HIS A 81 8.73 -8.94 -8.30
N GLU A 82 9.66 -9.36 -9.18
CA GLU A 82 9.32 -10.29 -10.27
C GLU A 82 8.92 -11.67 -9.74
N ASP A 83 9.54 -12.13 -8.65
CA ASP A 83 9.16 -13.39 -7.98
C ASP A 83 7.75 -13.28 -7.39
N ASP A 84 7.41 -12.19 -6.70
CA ASP A 84 6.07 -11.94 -6.17
C ASP A 84 5.03 -11.84 -7.29
N LYS A 85 5.35 -11.16 -8.38
CA LYS A 85 4.51 -11.05 -9.58
C LYS A 85 4.24 -12.42 -10.21
N SER A 86 5.27 -13.25 -10.33
CA SER A 86 5.12 -14.59 -10.90
C SER A 86 4.26 -15.51 -10.02
N SER A 87 4.35 -15.35 -8.71
CA SER A 87 3.65 -16.18 -7.73
C SER A 87 2.13 -16.01 -7.74
N ARG A 88 1.61 -14.84 -8.15
CA ARG A 88 0.16 -14.54 -8.18
C ARG A 88 -0.53 -14.79 -9.53
N LYS A 89 0.14 -15.44 -10.46
CA LYS A 89 -0.35 -15.63 -11.83
C LYS A 89 -1.74 -16.27 -11.92
N ASP A 90 -2.04 -17.25 -11.07
CA ASP A 90 -3.34 -17.92 -11.04
C ASP A 90 -4.48 -16.97 -10.66
N TRP A 91 -4.21 -16.05 -9.72
CA TRP A 91 -5.13 -14.98 -9.37
C TRP A 91 -5.33 -14.01 -10.54
N GLU A 92 -4.25 -13.57 -11.19
CA GLU A 92 -4.33 -12.68 -12.35
C GLU A 92 -5.15 -13.28 -13.50
N ASP A 93 -5.00 -14.56 -13.77
CA ASP A 93 -5.75 -15.24 -14.82
C ASP A 93 -7.26 -15.34 -14.47
N SER A 94 -7.59 -15.52 -13.19
CA SER A 94 -8.97 -15.49 -12.71
C SER A 94 -9.56 -14.09 -12.79
N TYR A 95 -8.79 -13.07 -12.41
CA TYR A 95 -9.20 -11.67 -12.49
C TYR A 95 -9.42 -11.22 -13.94
N LYS A 96 -8.54 -11.60 -14.88
CA LYS A 96 -8.70 -11.36 -16.32
C LYS A 96 -10.02 -11.93 -16.87
N LYS A 97 -10.40 -13.14 -16.44
CA LYS A 97 -11.70 -13.72 -16.80
C LYS A 97 -12.87 -12.93 -16.24
N GLY A 98 -12.73 -12.44 -14.98
CA GLY A 98 -13.71 -11.55 -14.37
C GLY A 98 -13.92 -10.26 -15.17
N LEU A 99 -12.83 -9.62 -15.62
CA LEU A 99 -12.87 -8.42 -16.44
C LEU A 99 -13.54 -8.67 -17.81
N ASP A 100 -13.25 -9.80 -18.46
CA ASP A 100 -13.89 -10.15 -19.74
C ASP A 100 -15.40 -10.33 -19.57
N LEU A 101 -15.85 -10.99 -18.50
CA LEU A 101 -17.26 -11.16 -18.17
C LEU A 101 -17.94 -9.81 -17.84
N LEU A 102 -17.24 -8.93 -17.10
CA LEU A 102 -17.73 -7.59 -16.77
C LEU A 102 -17.87 -6.72 -18.02
N GLY A 103 -16.90 -6.81 -18.95
CA GLY A 103 -16.89 -6.07 -20.22
C GLY A 103 -17.81 -6.64 -21.31
N PHE A 104 -18.64 -7.62 -20.98
CA PHE A 104 -19.52 -8.32 -21.95
C PHE A 104 -18.77 -8.92 -23.14
N LYS A 105 -17.50 -9.25 -22.96
CA LYS A 105 -16.71 -9.96 -23.95
C LYS A 105 -16.82 -11.46 -23.69
N TYR A 106 -17.80 -12.05 -24.35
CA TYR A 106 -18.00 -13.49 -24.32
C TYR A 106 -17.30 -14.10 -25.51
N GLU A 107 -16.66 -15.25 -25.32
CA GLU A 107 -16.33 -16.13 -26.43
C GLU A 107 -17.64 -16.51 -27.12
N GLU A 108 -17.65 -16.52 -28.46
CA GLU A 108 -18.83 -16.96 -29.22
C GLU A 108 -19.21 -18.38 -28.77
N THR A 109 -20.20 -18.46 -27.91
CA THR A 109 -20.76 -19.74 -27.49
C THR A 109 -21.37 -20.40 -28.71
N SER A 110 -20.87 -21.58 -29.07
CA SER A 110 -21.45 -22.37 -30.12
C SER A 110 -22.97 -22.53 -29.84
N GLN A 111 -23.80 -22.08 -30.76
CA GLN A 111 -25.23 -22.24 -30.62
C GLN A 111 -25.52 -23.75 -30.48
N PRO A 112 -26.12 -24.22 -29.38
CA PRO A 112 -26.34 -25.65 -29.16
C PRO A 112 -27.29 -26.29 -30.23
N PHE A 113 -28.08 -25.45 -30.89
CA PHE A 113 -28.94 -25.84 -32.06
C PHE A 113 -29.28 -24.60 -32.86
N GLN A 114 -29.69 -24.79 -34.11
CA GLN A 114 -30.06 -23.70 -35.02
C GLN A 114 -31.31 -22.96 -34.51
N GLY A 115 -31.16 -21.65 -34.24
CA GLY A 115 -32.18 -20.79 -33.62
C GLY A 115 -32.11 -20.67 -32.13
N ALA A 116 -31.07 -21.23 -31.47
CA ALA A 116 -30.82 -20.99 -30.07
C ALA A 116 -30.43 -19.52 -29.81
N SER A 117 -30.93 -18.95 -28.71
CA SER A 117 -30.56 -17.62 -28.26
C SER A 117 -29.16 -17.65 -27.66
N ALA A 118 -28.28 -16.75 -28.11
CA ALA A 118 -26.95 -16.53 -27.53
C ALA A 118 -26.96 -15.41 -26.49
N VAL A 119 -28.07 -15.18 -25.79
CA VAL A 119 -28.20 -14.16 -24.77
C VAL A 119 -27.44 -14.58 -23.51
N THR A 120 -26.49 -13.77 -23.08
CA THR A 120 -25.76 -13.97 -21.83
C THR A 120 -26.30 -13.02 -20.75
N HIS A 121 -26.57 -13.57 -19.58
CA HIS A 121 -27.06 -12.78 -18.45
C HIS A 121 -25.88 -12.11 -17.71
N PRO A 122 -25.91 -10.77 -17.44
CA PRO A 122 -24.81 -10.03 -16.84
C PRO A 122 -24.77 -10.21 -15.31
N MET A 123 -24.81 -11.45 -14.81
CA MET A 123 -24.91 -11.75 -13.39
C MET A 123 -23.76 -11.16 -12.57
N LEU A 124 -22.53 -11.14 -13.11
CA LEU A 124 -21.37 -10.61 -12.43
C LEU A 124 -21.48 -9.09 -12.25
N ALA A 125 -21.85 -8.38 -13.32
CA ALA A 125 -22.01 -6.91 -13.26
C ALA A 125 -23.14 -6.52 -12.30
N GLU A 126 -24.26 -7.28 -12.32
CA GLU A 126 -25.37 -7.06 -11.40
C GLU A 126 -24.96 -7.29 -9.94
N ALA A 127 -24.27 -8.38 -9.64
CA ALA A 127 -23.80 -8.69 -8.29
C ALA A 127 -22.84 -7.63 -7.76
N ILE A 128 -21.87 -7.18 -8.57
CA ILE A 128 -20.90 -6.15 -8.20
C ILE A 128 -21.61 -4.82 -7.92
N THR A 129 -22.50 -4.38 -8.79
CA THR A 129 -23.21 -3.10 -8.61
C THR A 129 -24.18 -3.13 -7.43
N GLN A 130 -24.82 -4.25 -7.14
CA GLN A 130 -25.65 -4.42 -5.96
C GLN A 130 -24.82 -4.36 -4.68
N PHE A 131 -23.68 -5.05 -4.63
CA PHE A 131 -22.76 -4.99 -3.51
C PHE A 131 -22.26 -3.56 -3.26
N GLN A 132 -21.77 -2.89 -4.33
CA GLN A 132 -21.30 -1.51 -4.26
C GLN A 132 -22.39 -0.57 -3.69
N ALA A 133 -23.60 -0.62 -4.24
CA ALA A 133 -24.70 0.24 -3.84
C ALA A 133 -25.12 0.03 -2.36
N GLN A 134 -25.11 -1.22 -1.90
CA GLN A 134 -25.43 -1.52 -0.50
C GLN A 134 -24.30 -1.12 0.44
N ALA A 135 -23.07 -1.50 0.16
CA ALA A 135 -21.91 -1.21 0.98
C ALA A 135 -21.65 0.31 1.08
N TYR A 136 -21.77 1.04 -0.03
CA TYR A 136 -21.59 2.49 -0.05
C TYR A 136 -22.53 3.21 0.92
N ARG A 137 -23.80 2.84 0.96
CA ARG A 137 -24.79 3.45 1.86
C ARG A 137 -24.51 3.16 3.33
N GLU A 138 -23.97 1.99 3.64
CA GLU A 138 -23.63 1.59 5.02
C GLU A 138 -22.33 2.26 5.49
N LEU A 139 -21.33 2.37 4.61
CA LEU A 139 -20.01 2.89 4.96
C LEU A 139 -19.93 4.42 4.91
N LEU A 140 -20.73 5.06 4.06
CA LEU A 140 -20.77 6.51 3.88
C LEU A 140 -22.18 7.07 4.17
N PRO A 141 -22.64 7.00 5.43
CA PRO A 141 -23.92 7.60 5.80
C PRO A 141 -23.87 9.13 5.70
N ALA A 142 -25.00 9.77 5.45
CA ALA A 142 -25.10 11.23 5.27
C ALA A 142 -24.56 12.05 6.47
N ASN A 143 -24.52 11.45 7.66
CA ASN A 143 -24.00 12.11 8.88
C ASN A 143 -22.47 11.94 9.05
N GLY A 144 -21.79 11.37 8.06
CA GLY A 144 -20.37 11.04 8.07
C GLY A 144 -20.06 9.66 8.65
N PRO A 145 -18.95 9.02 8.18
CA PRO A 145 -18.60 7.65 8.54
C PRO A 145 -18.03 7.49 9.96
N VAL A 146 -17.59 8.57 10.60
CA VAL A 146 -16.92 8.51 11.89
C VAL A 146 -17.90 8.61 13.04
N SER A 147 -17.81 7.64 13.95
CA SER A 147 -18.48 7.65 15.26
C SER A 147 -17.43 7.56 16.36
N THR A 148 -17.62 8.30 17.43
CA THR A 148 -16.72 8.30 18.59
C THR A 148 -17.33 7.53 19.76
N GLN A 149 -16.52 6.75 20.45
CA GLN A 149 -16.88 6.04 21.68
C GLN A 149 -15.91 6.40 22.78
N ILE A 150 -16.44 6.76 23.96
CA ILE A 150 -15.62 7.07 25.13
C ILE A 150 -15.30 5.78 25.85
N VAL A 151 -13.99 5.50 26.03
CA VAL A 151 -13.52 4.36 26.81
C VAL A 151 -13.22 4.83 28.24
N GLY A 152 -13.77 4.11 29.24
CA GLY A 152 -13.61 4.40 30.66
C GLY A 152 -14.74 5.27 31.24
N LYS A 153 -14.42 6.09 32.27
CA LYS A 153 -15.42 6.94 32.93
C LYS A 153 -15.90 8.05 31.99
N VAL A 154 -17.18 8.11 31.80
CA VAL A 154 -17.85 9.18 31.05
C VAL A 154 -17.92 10.42 31.94
N ASP A 155 -17.49 11.56 31.43
CA ASP A 155 -17.58 12.88 32.00
C ASP A 155 -18.03 13.88 30.94
N ARG A 156 -18.75 14.90 31.31
CA ARG A 156 -19.28 15.92 30.38
C ARG A 156 -18.19 16.54 29.50
N ALA A 157 -17.02 16.82 30.08
CA ALA A 157 -15.89 17.34 29.32
C ALA A 157 -15.40 16.38 28.23
N LYS A 158 -15.39 15.08 28.51
CA LYS A 158 -15.03 14.02 27.55
C LYS A 158 -16.11 13.86 26.48
N GLU A 159 -17.38 13.99 26.82
CA GLU A 159 -18.48 13.96 25.85
C GLU A 159 -18.36 15.11 24.84
N GLU A 160 -18.15 16.34 25.34
CA GLU A 160 -17.95 17.52 24.50
C GLU A 160 -16.66 17.37 23.62
N GLN A 161 -15.61 16.78 24.15
CA GLN A 161 -14.38 16.48 23.38
C GLN A 161 -14.63 15.42 22.30
N ALA A 162 -15.30 14.32 22.64
CA ALA A 162 -15.64 13.26 21.71
C ALA A 162 -16.51 13.79 20.55
N GLN A 163 -17.46 14.66 20.85
CA GLN A 163 -18.29 15.29 19.83
C GLN A 163 -17.47 16.18 18.88
N ARG A 164 -16.54 17.01 19.41
CA ARG A 164 -15.64 17.83 18.58
C ARG A 164 -14.75 16.97 17.69
N VAL A 165 -14.19 15.88 18.23
CA VAL A 165 -13.37 14.94 17.46
C VAL A 165 -14.19 14.31 16.34
N LYS A 166 -15.41 13.84 16.62
CA LYS A 166 -16.32 13.30 15.62
C LYS A 166 -16.59 14.28 14.48
N GLU A 167 -16.97 15.51 14.84
CA GLU A 167 -17.26 16.57 13.86
C GLU A 167 -16.04 16.91 13.01
N PHE A 168 -14.88 17.06 13.64
CA PHE A 168 -13.62 17.36 12.96
C PHE A 168 -13.20 16.24 12.00
N MET A 169 -13.25 14.98 12.44
CA MET A 169 -12.89 13.85 11.58
C MET A 169 -13.85 13.68 10.40
N ASN A 170 -15.15 13.83 10.63
CA ASN A 170 -16.13 13.80 9.55
C ASN A 170 -15.91 14.95 8.56
N TYR A 171 -15.60 16.17 9.06
CA TYR A 171 -15.23 17.28 8.20
C TYR A 171 -13.97 16.99 7.36
N GLN A 172 -12.94 16.41 7.96
CA GLN A 172 -11.72 16.02 7.23
C GLN A 172 -12.04 15.03 6.11
N ILE A 173 -12.80 13.97 6.38
CA ILE A 173 -13.09 12.90 5.43
C ILE A 173 -14.05 13.37 4.34
N MET A 174 -15.10 14.11 4.69
CA MET A 174 -16.17 14.44 3.74
C MET A 174 -15.93 15.74 2.95
N HIS A 175 -15.05 16.64 3.44
CA HIS A 175 -14.88 17.96 2.84
C HIS A 175 -13.43 18.32 2.52
N VAL A 176 -12.43 17.83 3.28
CA VAL A 176 -11.03 18.14 3.05
C VAL A 176 -10.38 17.11 2.14
N MET A 177 -10.70 15.82 2.31
CA MET A 177 -10.22 14.74 1.46
C MET A 177 -11.18 14.54 0.28
N GLU A 178 -11.05 15.37 -0.76
CA GLU A 178 -11.94 15.34 -1.94
C GLU A 178 -11.91 13.99 -2.66
N GLU A 179 -10.78 13.28 -2.57
CA GLU A 179 -10.58 11.96 -3.16
C GLU A 179 -11.26 10.82 -2.39
N TYR A 180 -11.65 11.04 -1.12
CA TYR A 180 -12.11 9.96 -0.25
C TYR A 180 -13.37 9.27 -0.78
N ASP A 181 -14.34 10.04 -1.22
CA ASP A 181 -15.63 9.56 -1.69
C ASP A 181 -15.51 8.80 -3.03
N PRO A 182 -14.93 9.37 -4.11
CA PRO A 182 -14.77 8.65 -5.37
C PRO A 182 -13.83 7.44 -5.26
N ASP A 183 -12.81 7.52 -4.42
CA ASP A 183 -11.90 6.40 -4.18
C ASP A 183 -12.56 5.27 -3.38
N MET A 184 -13.50 5.59 -2.46
CA MET A 184 -14.28 4.59 -1.76
C MET A 184 -15.27 3.91 -2.71
N ASP A 185 -15.91 4.65 -3.59
CA ASP A 185 -16.81 4.10 -4.60
C ASP A 185 -16.07 3.13 -5.53
N SER A 186 -14.89 3.51 -6.00
CA SER A 186 -14.00 2.65 -6.80
C SER A 186 -13.58 1.40 -6.01
N LEU A 187 -13.17 1.55 -4.75
CA LEU A 187 -12.79 0.42 -3.89
C LEU A 187 -13.92 -0.59 -3.76
N LEU A 188 -15.15 -0.13 -3.52
CA LEU A 188 -16.31 -1.00 -3.37
C LEU A 188 -16.74 -1.69 -4.66
N PHE A 189 -16.42 -1.11 -5.82
CA PHE A 189 -16.61 -1.75 -7.11
C PHE A 189 -15.58 -2.85 -7.37
N TYR A 190 -14.29 -2.56 -7.11
CA TYR A 190 -13.21 -3.51 -7.38
C TYR A 190 -13.12 -4.65 -6.35
N LEU A 191 -13.48 -4.40 -5.10
CA LEU A 191 -13.38 -5.39 -4.02
C LEU A 191 -14.08 -6.73 -4.32
N PRO A 192 -15.35 -6.79 -4.75
CA PRO A 192 -16.00 -8.06 -5.08
C PRO A 192 -15.46 -8.71 -6.36
N LEU A 193 -14.85 -7.94 -7.25
CA LEU A 193 -14.29 -8.42 -8.51
C LEU A 193 -12.91 -9.06 -8.32
N SER A 194 -12.02 -8.40 -7.60
CA SER A 194 -10.63 -8.83 -7.39
C SER A 194 -10.45 -9.69 -6.13
N GLY A 195 -11.43 -9.67 -5.21
CA GLY A 195 -11.35 -10.34 -3.92
C GLY A 195 -10.63 -9.56 -2.82
N SER A 196 -9.84 -8.56 -3.19
CA SER A 196 -9.14 -7.66 -2.27
C SER A 196 -9.06 -6.26 -2.86
N ALA A 197 -8.96 -5.26 -2.00
CA ALA A 197 -8.76 -3.86 -2.39
C ALA A 197 -8.09 -3.12 -1.24
N PHE A 198 -7.26 -2.14 -1.55
CA PHE A 198 -6.40 -1.50 -0.57
C PHE A 198 -6.63 0.01 -0.54
N LYS A 199 -6.32 0.63 0.60
CA LYS A 199 -6.25 2.08 0.76
C LYS A 199 -4.89 2.47 1.30
N LYS A 200 -4.26 3.44 0.64
CA LYS A 200 -3.02 4.06 1.11
C LYS A 200 -3.37 5.40 1.76
N ILE A 201 -3.05 5.52 3.05
CA ILE A 201 -3.29 6.74 3.82
C ILE A 201 -1.93 7.33 4.17
N TYR A 202 -1.72 8.60 3.80
CA TYR A 202 -0.48 9.32 4.08
C TYR A 202 -0.74 10.82 4.19
N TYR A 203 0.22 11.54 4.74
CA TYR A 203 0.19 13.01 4.76
C TYR A 203 0.95 13.53 3.54
N ASP A 204 0.28 14.32 2.72
CA ASP A 204 0.88 14.96 1.56
C ASP A 204 1.35 16.37 1.95
N ALA A 205 2.69 16.56 2.01
CA ALA A 205 3.28 17.84 2.37
C ALA A 205 3.01 18.95 1.34
N GLY A 206 2.84 18.58 0.05
CA GLY A 206 2.52 19.53 -1.01
C GLY A 206 1.09 20.05 -0.91
N LEU A 207 0.16 19.19 -0.50
CA LEU A 207 -1.24 19.57 -0.28
C LEU A 207 -1.49 20.06 1.16
N GLY A 208 -0.57 19.83 2.09
CA GLY A 208 -0.69 20.21 3.50
C GLY A 208 -1.83 19.49 4.25
N ARG A 209 -2.24 18.30 3.77
CA ARG A 209 -3.34 17.51 4.34
C ARG A 209 -3.11 16.02 4.26
N ALA A 210 -3.87 15.25 5.03
CA ALA A 210 -3.93 13.81 4.87
C ALA A 210 -4.67 13.45 3.57
N VAL A 211 -4.20 12.40 2.91
CA VAL A 211 -4.72 11.85 1.65
C VAL A 211 -5.04 10.38 1.86
N SER A 212 -6.19 9.95 1.34
CA SER A 212 -6.61 8.56 1.35
C SER A 212 -6.85 8.10 -0.08
N LYS A 213 -5.96 7.27 -0.60
CA LYS A 213 -5.97 6.86 -2.00
C LYS A 213 -6.34 5.39 -2.16
N PHE A 214 -7.21 5.09 -3.10
CA PHE A 214 -7.50 3.72 -3.50
C PHE A 214 -6.29 3.13 -4.25
N VAL A 215 -5.93 1.91 -3.90
CA VAL A 215 -4.90 1.12 -4.58
C VAL A 215 -5.55 -0.20 -5.01
N PRO A 216 -5.67 -0.45 -6.31
CA PRO A 216 -6.22 -1.69 -6.80
C PRO A 216 -5.25 -2.85 -6.54
N SER A 217 -5.80 -4.06 -6.47
CA SER A 217 -5.00 -5.26 -6.15
C SER A 217 -3.97 -5.62 -7.21
N ASP A 218 -4.14 -5.15 -8.45
CA ASP A 218 -3.18 -5.35 -9.53
C ASP A 218 -1.91 -4.50 -9.36
N ASP A 219 -2.01 -3.36 -8.68
CA ASP A 219 -0.88 -2.46 -8.40
C ASP A 219 -0.20 -2.73 -7.04
N LEU A 220 -0.74 -3.63 -6.20
CA LEU A 220 -0.12 -4.02 -4.93
C LEU A 220 0.38 -5.46 -5.00
N TYR A 221 1.66 -5.66 -4.75
CA TYR A 221 2.31 -6.97 -4.75
C TYR A 221 2.82 -7.31 -3.35
N VAL A 222 2.53 -8.53 -2.93
CA VAL A 222 3.02 -9.13 -1.69
C VAL A 222 3.42 -10.57 -1.97
N PRO A 223 4.31 -11.20 -1.16
CA PRO A 223 4.59 -12.63 -1.28
C PRO A 223 3.30 -13.45 -1.21
N TYR A 224 3.13 -14.45 -2.07
CA TYR A 224 1.87 -15.19 -2.24
C TYR A 224 1.32 -15.83 -0.96
N HIS A 225 2.20 -16.23 -0.04
CA HIS A 225 1.84 -16.87 1.22
C HIS A 225 1.53 -15.87 2.36
N THR A 226 1.60 -14.58 2.09
CA THR A 226 1.29 -13.54 3.08
C THR A 226 -0.20 -13.56 3.44
N THR A 227 -0.48 -13.66 4.72
CA THR A 227 -1.85 -13.65 5.26
C THR A 227 -2.27 -12.29 5.81
N ASP A 228 -1.29 -11.48 6.22
CA ASP A 228 -1.48 -10.17 6.83
C ASP A 228 -0.42 -9.18 6.35
N LEU A 229 -0.82 -7.95 6.06
CA LEU A 229 0.10 -6.90 5.61
C LEU A 229 1.09 -6.46 6.70
N GLU A 230 0.70 -6.54 7.99
CA GLU A 230 1.59 -6.17 9.10
C GLU A 230 2.77 -7.13 9.26
N THR A 231 2.59 -8.39 8.88
CA THR A 231 3.61 -9.45 8.96
C THR A 231 4.21 -9.79 7.60
N ALA A 232 3.87 -9.02 6.57
CA ALA A 232 4.41 -9.23 5.24
C ALA A 232 5.91 -8.95 5.22
N GLU A 233 6.68 -9.86 4.62
CA GLU A 233 8.12 -9.68 4.43
C GLU A 233 8.43 -8.42 3.62
N ARG A 234 7.58 -8.14 2.63
CA ARG A 234 7.65 -6.94 1.79
C ARG A 234 6.29 -6.61 1.18
N ILE A 235 6.07 -5.33 0.92
CA ILE A 235 4.89 -4.81 0.23
C ILE A 235 5.38 -3.90 -0.88
N THR A 236 5.04 -4.22 -2.12
CA THR A 236 5.42 -3.42 -3.29
C THR A 236 4.19 -2.75 -3.88
N HIS A 237 4.18 -1.43 -3.94
CA HIS A 237 3.18 -0.64 -4.64
C HIS A 237 3.75 -0.12 -5.96
N VAL A 238 3.11 -0.46 -7.04
CA VAL A 238 3.47 -0.01 -8.39
C VAL A 238 2.77 1.31 -8.70
N ILE A 239 3.55 2.35 -8.93
CA ILE A 239 3.06 3.70 -9.20
C ILE A 239 3.43 4.09 -10.63
N ARG A 240 2.43 4.48 -11.42
CA ARG A 240 2.67 5.02 -12.76
C ARG A 240 2.75 6.54 -12.71
N ARG A 241 3.79 7.11 -13.35
CA ARG A 241 4.02 8.56 -13.40
C ARG A 241 4.41 8.98 -14.81
N THR A 242 3.95 10.17 -15.18
CA THR A 242 4.40 10.80 -16.43
C THR A 242 5.82 11.36 -16.27
N GLU A 243 6.53 11.57 -17.38
CA GLU A 243 7.86 12.19 -17.37
C GLU A 243 7.83 13.56 -16.68
N ASN A 244 6.83 14.36 -16.96
CA ASN A 244 6.68 15.69 -16.37
C ASN A 244 6.54 15.64 -14.85
N ASP A 245 5.77 14.67 -14.32
CA ASP A 245 5.59 14.52 -12.86
C ASP A 245 6.89 14.07 -12.19
N ILE A 246 7.63 13.16 -12.82
CA ILE A 246 8.93 12.73 -12.30
C ILE A 246 9.92 13.89 -12.29
N ARG A 247 10.01 14.66 -13.40
CA ARG A 247 10.89 15.83 -13.47
C ARG A 247 10.55 16.88 -12.42
N LYS A 248 9.27 17.15 -12.16
CA LYS A 248 8.85 18.04 -11.07
C LYS A 248 9.34 17.55 -9.70
N LEU A 249 9.21 16.25 -9.43
CA LEU A 249 9.63 15.63 -8.16
C LEU A 249 11.17 15.60 -8.03
N GLN A 250 11.91 15.40 -9.12
CA GLN A 250 13.37 15.54 -9.14
C GLN A 250 13.82 16.97 -8.86
N VAL A 251 13.22 17.96 -9.53
CA VAL A 251 13.54 19.38 -9.32
C VAL A 251 13.19 19.84 -7.89
N SER A 252 12.13 19.32 -7.30
CA SER A 252 11.77 19.59 -5.90
C SER A 252 12.68 18.90 -4.88
N GLY A 253 13.59 18.01 -5.31
CA GLY A 253 14.46 17.24 -4.42
C GLY A 253 13.78 16.07 -3.73
N PHE A 254 12.56 15.70 -4.14
CA PHE A 254 11.86 14.53 -3.61
C PHE A 254 12.44 13.23 -4.18
N TYR A 255 12.74 13.19 -5.47
CA TYR A 255 13.46 12.10 -6.11
C TYR A 255 14.88 12.53 -6.50
N ARG A 256 15.81 11.57 -6.50
CA ARG A 256 17.15 11.75 -7.01
C ARG A 256 17.12 12.14 -8.50
N ASP A 257 17.97 13.07 -8.91
CA ASP A 257 18.08 13.49 -10.32
C ASP A 257 18.90 12.45 -11.10
N VAL A 258 18.20 11.50 -11.70
CA VAL A 258 18.77 10.39 -12.50
C VAL A 258 18.00 10.31 -13.82
N ASP A 259 18.70 9.96 -14.89
CA ASP A 259 18.04 9.68 -16.16
C ASP A 259 17.36 8.31 -16.11
N LEU A 260 16.03 8.33 -16.17
CA LEU A 260 15.19 7.13 -16.12
C LEU A 260 14.83 6.67 -17.53
N LYS A 261 14.77 5.35 -17.70
CA LYS A 261 14.25 4.74 -18.93
C LYS A 261 12.74 4.56 -18.81
N THR A 262 12.01 4.86 -19.86
CA THR A 262 10.57 4.61 -19.95
C THR A 262 10.28 3.11 -19.92
N TYR A 263 9.19 2.74 -19.26
CA TYR A 263 8.71 1.35 -19.24
C TYR A 263 7.89 1.08 -20.52
N GLU A 264 8.29 0.06 -21.27
CA GLU A 264 7.69 -0.21 -22.58
C GLU A 264 6.62 -1.32 -22.58
N ASP A 265 6.52 -2.10 -21.49
CA ASP A 265 5.66 -3.28 -21.46
C ASP A 265 4.37 -3.06 -20.66
N GLU A 266 3.24 -2.90 -21.36
CA GLU A 266 1.91 -3.06 -20.73
C GLU A 266 1.66 -4.54 -20.40
N THR A 267 1.25 -4.82 -19.16
CA THR A 267 0.79 -6.16 -18.81
C THR A 267 -0.54 -6.44 -19.51
N ALA A 268 -0.81 -7.72 -19.85
CA ALA A 268 -2.08 -8.12 -20.49
C ALA A 268 -3.31 -7.75 -19.62
N LEU A 269 -3.15 -7.58 -18.31
CA LEU A 269 -4.16 -7.11 -17.39
C LEU A 269 -4.46 -5.63 -17.62
N GLN A 270 -3.44 -4.79 -17.65
CA GLN A 270 -3.56 -3.34 -17.88
C GLN A 270 -4.21 -3.03 -19.24
N GLU A 271 -3.84 -3.80 -20.27
CA GLU A 271 -4.47 -3.66 -21.59
C GLU A 271 -5.98 -3.91 -21.54
N LYS A 272 -6.43 -4.88 -20.73
CA LYS A 272 -7.85 -5.18 -20.55
C LYS A 272 -8.57 -4.11 -19.74
N GLU A 273 -7.98 -3.62 -18.67
CA GLU A 273 -8.55 -2.54 -17.85
C GLU A 273 -8.66 -1.23 -18.63
N ASN A 274 -7.61 -0.86 -19.38
CA ASN A 274 -7.62 0.30 -20.24
C ASN A 274 -8.72 0.19 -21.33
N LYS A 275 -8.93 -0.98 -21.90
CA LYS A 275 -10.02 -1.22 -22.85
C LYS A 275 -11.39 -1.10 -22.20
N LEU A 276 -11.57 -1.57 -20.97
CA LEU A 276 -12.80 -1.42 -20.19
C LEU A 276 -13.11 0.04 -19.85
N ALA A 277 -12.09 0.78 -19.45
CA ALA A 277 -12.18 2.22 -19.15
C ALA A 277 -12.38 3.08 -20.42
N GLY A 278 -12.40 2.47 -21.61
CA GLY A 278 -12.53 3.19 -22.87
C GLY A 278 -11.29 3.98 -23.28
N MET A 279 -10.16 3.73 -22.60
CA MET A 279 -8.90 4.36 -22.94
C MET A 279 -8.32 3.71 -24.19
N THR A 280 -8.14 4.49 -25.23
CA THR A 280 -7.33 4.12 -26.39
C THR A 280 -5.88 4.11 -25.95
N LYS A 281 -5.10 3.13 -26.41
CA LYS A 281 -3.68 2.91 -26.08
C LYS A 281 -2.98 4.18 -25.64
N VAL A 282 -2.50 4.19 -24.40
CA VAL A 282 -1.54 5.19 -23.90
C VAL A 282 -0.36 5.21 -24.87
N GLN A 283 0.08 6.39 -25.28
CA GLN A 283 1.21 6.50 -26.22
C GLN A 283 2.41 5.84 -25.56
N LYS A 284 2.96 4.81 -26.22
CA LYS A 284 4.15 4.11 -25.75
C LYS A 284 5.27 5.12 -25.50
N GLY A 285 5.86 5.10 -24.30
CA GLY A 285 7.05 5.86 -23.98
C GLY A 285 6.86 7.10 -23.11
N GLU A 286 5.63 7.41 -22.65
CA GLU A 286 5.37 8.60 -21.81
C GLU A 286 5.19 8.29 -20.32
N GLU A 287 5.11 7.02 -19.92
CA GLU A 287 4.91 6.62 -18.53
C GLU A 287 6.11 5.89 -17.95
N PHE A 288 6.41 6.23 -16.70
CA PHE A 288 7.39 5.53 -15.87
C PHE A 288 6.66 4.69 -14.83
N GLN A 289 7.17 3.50 -14.61
CA GLN A 289 6.71 2.63 -13.55
C GLN A 289 7.70 2.69 -12.38
N LEU A 290 7.22 3.15 -11.23
CA LEU A 290 7.98 3.23 -10.00
C LEU A 290 7.54 2.10 -9.07
N LEU A 291 8.49 1.43 -8.45
CA LEU A 291 8.25 0.43 -7.42
C LEU A 291 8.51 1.06 -6.05
N GLU A 292 7.46 1.30 -5.30
CA GLU A 292 7.56 1.70 -3.89
C GLU A 292 7.50 0.44 -3.04
N MET A 293 8.63 0.04 -2.46
CA MET A 293 8.75 -1.19 -1.71
C MET A 293 9.00 -0.88 -0.23
N HIS A 294 8.17 -1.49 0.62
CA HIS A 294 8.31 -1.49 2.08
C HIS A 294 8.78 -2.89 2.49
N VAL A 295 9.93 -2.96 3.18
CA VAL A 295 10.61 -4.20 3.60
C VAL A 295 10.78 -4.20 5.10
#